data_d5157d1125a5190960999fe2fdddf74f
#
_entry.id   d5157d1125a5190960999fe2fdddf74f
#
_cell.length_a   1.000
_cell.length_b   1.000
_cell.length_c   1.000
_cell.angle_alpha   90.00
_cell.angle_beta   90.00
_cell.angle_gamma   90.00
#
_symmetry.space_group_name_H-M   'P 1'
#
loop_
_entity.id
_entity.type
_entity.pdbx_description
1 polymer ?
#
loop_
_entity_poly.entity_id
_entity_poly.type
_entity_poly.pdbx_seq_one_letter_code
_entity_poly.pdbx_strand_id
1 'polypeptide(L)'
;VSESELQTVTAEPWVKISDKGLQLEGLNFNREGQLFLLDVFEGNIFKVNPATKEVTTKFQSVKDNPAAIKVHKDGRLFICYLGDFKTTGGIFATTEKGEQIEEIISDLNTEYCIDDMVFDSKGGFYFTDFRGYSTQPLGGVYYVDPDFKTVTPIIQNISVANGIALSTDEKVLWVTETTTNRLHRIALENDGVTIAPFGATILYYFTGHEGPDSCCIDSDDNLYVAMYGQGRVLVFNKRGYPIGQILMPGRDDGKMLRTTHPQFIPGTNQLIICTNDIENHSEGGAMLYTVNGFAKGYESYQFQ
;
A
#
# COMPACT_ATOMS: atom_id res chain seq x y z
N VAL A 1 -3.87 18.18 18.43
CA VAL A 1 -2.51 17.82 18.84
C VAL A 1 -1.59 18.18 17.70
N SER A 2 -0.55 18.96 17.95
CA SER A 2 0.50 19.25 16.97
C SER A 2 1.23 17.95 16.63
N GLU A 3 1.60 17.74 15.38
CA GLU A 3 2.40 16.56 14.97
C GLU A 3 3.73 16.46 15.72
N SER A 4 4.29 17.58 16.17
CA SER A 4 5.51 17.62 17.00
C SER A 4 5.32 17.06 18.41
N GLU A 5 4.09 16.90 18.88
CA GLU A 5 3.77 16.34 20.19
C GLU A 5 3.36 14.86 20.14
N LEU A 6 3.35 14.25 18.93
CA LEU A 6 3.05 12.84 18.77
C LEU A 6 4.18 11.98 19.35
N GLN A 7 3.81 10.81 19.88
CA GLN A 7 4.80 9.79 20.21
C GLN A 7 5.63 9.48 18.97
N THR A 8 6.94 9.67 19.07
CA THR A 8 7.86 9.52 17.94
C THR A 8 8.84 8.40 18.23
N VAL A 9 8.95 7.49 17.27
CA VAL A 9 9.95 6.42 17.26
C VAL A 9 10.76 6.48 15.96
N THR A 10 12.00 6.02 15.99
CA THR A 10 12.85 5.92 14.80
C THR A 10 12.96 4.46 14.39
N ALA A 11 12.75 4.18 13.11
CA ALA A 11 12.92 2.84 12.56
C ALA A 11 14.41 2.49 12.46
N GLU A 12 14.70 1.19 12.36
CA GLU A 12 16.06 0.66 12.23
C GLU A 12 16.23 -0.01 10.86
N PRO A 13 17.44 0.03 10.24
CA PRO A 13 17.72 -0.72 9.03
C PRO A 13 17.45 -2.22 9.23
N TRP A 14 16.77 -2.83 8.24
CA TRP A 14 16.43 -4.24 8.32
C TRP A 14 17.05 -5.08 7.19
N VAL A 15 16.77 -4.73 5.93
CA VAL A 15 17.31 -5.42 4.75
C VAL A 15 17.55 -4.41 3.63
N LYS A 16 18.72 -4.47 3.01
CA LYS A 16 19.03 -3.72 1.80
C LYS A 16 18.57 -4.54 0.59
N ILE A 17 17.73 -3.95 -0.24
CA ILE A 17 17.23 -4.60 -1.47
C ILE A 17 18.17 -4.36 -2.64
N SER A 18 18.67 -3.13 -2.77
CA SER A 18 19.55 -2.74 -3.87
C SER A 18 20.47 -1.59 -3.47
N ASP A 19 21.63 -1.52 -4.10
CA ASP A 19 22.50 -0.33 -4.04
C ASP A 19 21.96 0.82 -4.91
N LYS A 20 21.07 0.52 -5.85
CA LYS A 20 20.32 1.53 -6.62
C LYS A 20 19.15 2.05 -5.82
N GLY A 21 18.80 3.32 -6.00
CA GLY A 21 17.60 3.92 -5.44
C GLY A 21 16.33 3.47 -6.17
N LEU A 22 15.93 2.20 -5.99
CA LEU A 22 14.72 1.65 -6.60
C LEU A 22 13.47 2.19 -5.90
N GLN A 23 12.39 2.41 -6.66
CA GLN A 23 11.08 2.76 -6.13
C GLN A 23 10.39 1.50 -5.61
N LEU A 24 10.70 1.11 -4.37
CA LEU A 24 10.11 -0.06 -3.74
C LEU A 24 8.66 0.17 -3.37
N GLU A 25 7.83 -0.86 -3.58
CA GLU A 25 6.40 -0.88 -3.27
C GLU A 25 5.88 -2.30 -3.00
N GLY A 26 4.59 -2.38 -2.64
CA GLY A 26 3.81 -3.59 -2.69
C GLY A 26 4.19 -4.65 -1.67
N LEU A 27 4.61 -4.28 -0.46
CA LEU A 27 4.97 -5.24 0.58
C LEU A 27 3.80 -6.13 0.96
N ASN A 28 3.94 -7.44 0.82
CA ASN A 28 2.95 -8.40 1.31
C ASN A 28 3.60 -9.75 1.65
N PHE A 29 3.07 -10.43 2.66
CA PHE A 29 3.59 -11.72 3.10
C PHE A 29 2.73 -12.87 2.57
N ASN A 30 3.37 -13.96 2.12
CA ASN A 30 2.67 -15.20 1.84
C ASN A 30 2.40 -16.01 3.13
N ARG A 31 1.71 -17.14 3.00
CA ARG A 31 1.36 -18.01 4.15
C ARG A 31 2.57 -18.60 4.86
N GLU A 32 3.68 -18.76 4.16
CA GLU A 32 4.95 -19.27 4.68
C GLU A 32 5.76 -18.15 5.38
N GLY A 33 5.22 -16.94 5.47
CA GLY A 33 5.87 -15.79 6.09
C GLY A 33 7.01 -15.19 5.27
N GLN A 34 7.06 -15.46 3.96
CA GLN A 34 8.01 -14.82 3.04
C GLN A 34 7.47 -13.48 2.56
N LEU A 35 8.30 -12.47 2.54
CA LEU A 35 7.93 -11.14 2.06
C LEU A 35 8.11 -11.05 0.55
N PHE A 36 7.06 -10.63 -0.15
CA PHE A 36 7.13 -10.16 -1.52
C PHE A 36 7.06 -8.63 -1.56
N LEU A 37 7.81 -8.05 -2.48
CA LEU A 37 7.78 -6.63 -2.80
C LEU A 37 8.23 -6.42 -4.24
N LEU A 38 8.07 -5.23 -4.74
CA LEU A 38 8.40 -4.89 -6.10
C LEU A 38 9.14 -3.55 -6.21
N ASP A 39 9.70 -3.32 -7.38
CA ASP A 39 10.17 -2.02 -7.83
C ASP A 39 9.30 -1.53 -8.99
N VAL A 40 8.76 -0.33 -8.86
CA VAL A 40 7.77 0.22 -9.78
C VAL A 40 8.35 0.41 -11.18
N PHE A 41 9.53 1.02 -11.29
CA PHE A 41 10.04 1.48 -12.58
C PHE A 41 10.82 0.44 -13.39
N GLU A 42 11.55 -0.45 -12.70
CA GLU A 42 12.24 -1.55 -13.37
C GLU A 42 11.39 -2.83 -13.44
N GLY A 43 10.28 -2.88 -12.68
CA GLY A 43 9.32 -4.00 -12.69
C GLY A 43 9.82 -5.28 -12.03
N ASN A 44 10.89 -5.23 -11.23
CA ASN A 44 11.41 -6.41 -10.55
C ASN A 44 10.49 -6.82 -9.38
N ILE A 45 10.23 -8.12 -9.28
CA ILE A 45 9.53 -8.72 -8.14
C ILE A 45 10.57 -9.43 -7.28
N PHE A 46 10.67 -9.01 -6.03
CA PHE A 46 11.59 -9.55 -5.06
C PHE A 46 10.89 -10.42 -4.02
N LYS A 47 11.63 -11.36 -3.46
CA LYS A 47 11.26 -12.16 -2.30
C LYS A 47 12.34 -12.01 -1.24
N VAL A 48 11.93 -11.77 0.00
CA VAL A 48 12.83 -11.69 1.16
C VAL A 48 12.43 -12.78 2.16
N ASN A 49 13.40 -13.55 2.61
CA ASN A 49 13.22 -14.44 3.74
C ASN A 49 13.49 -13.67 5.05
N PRO A 50 12.47 -13.46 5.92
CA PRO A 50 12.67 -12.67 7.14
C PRO A 50 13.69 -13.25 8.12
N ALA A 51 13.82 -14.58 8.16
CA ALA A 51 14.73 -15.25 9.07
C ALA A 51 16.21 -15.13 8.66
N THR A 52 16.49 -15.30 7.36
CA THR A 52 17.86 -15.28 6.82
C THR A 52 18.28 -13.91 6.26
N LYS A 53 17.31 -13.03 6.02
CA LYS A 53 17.49 -11.74 5.33
C LYS A 53 17.92 -11.89 3.86
N GLU A 54 17.82 -13.08 3.30
CA GLU A 54 18.13 -13.34 1.90
C GLU A 54 17.12 -12.66 0.99
N VAL A 55 17.64 -11.94 -0.01
CA VAL A 55 16.86 -11.27 -1.05
C VAL A 55 17.04 -12.00 -2.36
N THR A 56 15.94 -12.36 -3.01
CA THR A 56 15.94 -13.04 -4.31
C THR A 56 15.07 -12.27 -5.29
N THR A 57 15.58 -11.94 -6.47
CA THR A 57 14.75 -11.50 -7.59
C THR A 57 14.03 -12.70 -8.18
N LYS A 58 12.70 -12.70 -8.14
CA LYS A 58 11.87 -13.83 -8.57
C LYS A 58 11.58 -13.81 -10.06
N PHE A 59 11.07 -12.69 -10.54
CA PHE A 59 10.73 -12.46 -11.94
C PHE A 59 10.58 -10.96 -12.21
N GLN A 60 10.42 -10.61 -13.46
CA GLN A 60 10.08 -9.26 -13.89
C GLN A 60 8.59 -9.20 -14.25
N SER A 61 7.90 -8.14 -13.85
CA SER A 61 6.49 -7.92 -14.17
C SER A 61 6.27 -7.97 -15.68
N VAL A 62 5.20 -8.61 -16.10
CA VAL A 62 4.76 -8.65 -17.51
C VAL A 62 4.00 -7.40 -17.93
N LYS A 63 3.71 -6.51 -16.98
CA LYS A 63 3.01 -5.24 -17.17
C LYS A 63 3.87 -4.10 -16.64
N ASP A 64 3.73 -2.94 -17.26
CA ASP A 64 4.51 -1.75 -16.93
C ASP A 64 4.08 -1.13 -15.61
N ASN A 65 5.08 -0.69 -14.86
CA ASN A 65 4.90 0.05 -13.60
C ASN A 65 4.00 -0.69 -12.58
N PRO A 66 4.37 -1.91 -12.14
CA PRO A 66 3.67 -2.57 -11.05
C PRO A 66 3.75 -1.73 -9.78
N ALA A 67 2.66 -1.68 -8.99
CA ALA A 67 2.54 -0.79 -7.84
C ALA A 67 2.26 -1.51 -6.53
N ALA A 68 1.51 -2.61 -6.55
CA ALA A 68 1.22 -3.37 -5.33
C ALA A 68 1.21 -4.88 -5.58
N ILE A 69 1.50 -5.64 -4.52
CA ILE A 69 1.33 -7.09 -4.47
C ILE A 69 0.38 -7.41 -3.32
N LYS A 70 -0.63 -8.25 -3.58
CA LYS A 70 -1.43 -8.88 -2.53
C LYS A 70 -1.45 -10.39 -2.78
N VAL A 71 -1.24 -11.14 -1.72
CA VAL A 71 -1.27 -12.60 -1.80
C VAL A 71 -2.70 -13.09 -1.61
N HIS A 72 -3.20 -13.83 -2.57
CA HIS A 72 -4.51 -14.47 -2.49
C HIS A 72 -4.45 -15.73 -1.63
N LYS A 73 -5.57 -16.16 -1.09
CA LYS A 73 -5.67 -17.35 -0.21
C LYS A 73 -5.20 -18.66 -0.88
N ASP A 74 -5.27 -18.74 -2.21
CA ASP A 74 -4.76 -19.88 -2.99
C ASP A 74 -3.25 -19.82 -3.28
N GLY A 75 -2.56 -18.77 -2.82
CA GLY A 75 -1.12 -18.57 -2.97
C GLY A 75 -0.69 -17.78 -4.20
N ARG A 76 -1.64 -17.40 -5.10
CA ARG A 76 -1.31 -16.51 -6.22
C ARG A 76 -0.95 -15.10 -5.74
N LEU A 77 -0.05 -14.45 -6.45
CA LEU A 77 0.24 -13.04 -6.30
C LEU A 77 -0.69 -12.24 -7.23
N PHE A 78 -1.48 -11.35 -6.65
CA PHE A 78 -2.24 -10.34 -7.39
C PHE A 78 -1.39 -9.08 -7.46
N ILE A 79 -1.08 -8.62 -8.65
CA ILE A 79 -0.20 -7.49 -8.90
C ILE A 79 -0.99 -6.38 -9.58
N CYS A 80 -1.13 -5.26 -8.86
CA CYS A 80 -1.64 -4.01 -9.41
C CYS A 80 -0.57 -3.35 -10.27
N TYR A 81 -0.96 -2.72 -11.38
CA TYR A 81 -0.02 -1.99 -12.23
C TYR A 81 -0.63 -0.69 -12.74
N LEU A 82 0.23 0.32 -12.83
CA LEU A 82 -0.13 1.69 -13.22
C LEU A 82 -0.14 1.87 -14.74
N GLY A 83 0.49 0.94 -15.48
CA GLY A 83 0.62 1.03 -16.92
C GLY A 83 1.34 2.29 -17.36
N ASP A 84 0.72 3.06 -18.24
CA ASP A 84 1.25 4.34 -18.74
C ASP A 84 1.01 5.55 -17.78
N PHE A 85 0.59 5.29 -16.55
CA PHE A 85 0.13 6.29 -15.57
C PHE A 85 -1.09 7.11 -16.00
N LYS A 86 -1.84 6.63 -16.98
CA LYS A 86 -3.03 7.32 -17.51
C LYS A 86 -4.24 6.38 -17.61
N THR A 87 -4.16 5.35 -18.44
CA THR A 87 -5.33 4.55 -18.82
C THR A 87 -5.06 3.06 -19.00
N THR A 88 -3.80 2.62 -18.93
CA THR A 88 -3.43 1.22 -19.22
C THR A 88 -3.04 0.41 -17.99
N GLY A 89 -3.55 0.80 -16.83
CA GLY A 89 -3.37 0.06 -15.60
C GLY A 89 -4.41 -1.04 -15.42
N GLY A 90 -4.11 -1.97 -14.52
CA GLY A 90 -4.97 -3.10 -14.25
C GLY A 90 -4.47 -3.97 -13.10
N ILE A 91 -4.95 -5.21 -13.04
CA ILE A 91 -4.52 -6.24 -12.09
C ILE A 91 -4.35 -7.55 -12.82
N PHE A 92 -3.22 -8.21 -12.62
CA PHE A 92 -3.04 -9.60 -13.03
C PHE A 92 -2.66 -10.50 -11.85
N ALA A 93 -3.03 -11.77 -11.93
CA ALA A 93 -2.63 -12.79 -10.99
C ALA A 93 -1.58 -13.71 -11.60
N THR A 94 -0.67 -14.20 -10.76
CA THR A 94 0.40 -15.11 -11.19
C THR A 94 0.86 -16.00 -10.03
N THR A 95 1.60 -17.06 -10.34
CA THR A 95 2.29 -17.84 -9.31
C THR A 95 3.48 -17.05 -8.73
N GLU A 96 4.04 -17.50 -7.62
CA GLU A 96 5.27 -16.91 -7.03
C GLU A 96 6.50 -16.97 -7.95
N LYS A 97 6.40 -17.65 -9.10
CA LYS A 97 7.45 -17.72 -10.12
C LYS A 97 7.21 -16.81 -11.32
N GLY A 98 6.08 -16.08 -11.34
CA GLY A 98 5.70 -15.27 -12.49
C GLY A 98 5.13 -16.10 -13.65
N GLU A 99 4.62 -17.29 -13.37
CA GLU A 99 4.01 -18.20 -14.36
C GLU A 99 2.49 -18.18 -14.24
N GLN A 100 1.78 -18.73 -15.25
CA GLN A 100 0.30 -18.83 -15.25
C GLN A 100 -0.37 -17.46 -15.07
N ILE A 101 -0.05 -16.53 -15.95
CA ILE A 101 -0.61 -15.18 -15.90
C ILE A 101 -2.10 -15.21 -16.20
N GLU A 102 -2.89 -14.59 -15.33
CA GLU A 102 -4.33 -14.39 -15.48
C GLU A 102 -4.65 -12.89 -15.34
N GLU A 103 -5.30 -12.33 -16.34
CA GLU A 103 -5.80 -10.96 -16.30
C GLU A 103 -7.05 -10.92 -15.40
N ILE A 104 -6.98 -10.20 -14.28
CA ILE A 104 -8.10 -10.00 -13.35
C ILE A 104 -8.88 -8.74 -13.74
N ILE A 105 -8.16 -7.63 -13.93
CA ILE A 105 -8.69 -6.39 -14.52
C ILE A 105 -7.78 -6.03 -15.68
N SER A 106 -8.32 -6.13 -16.88
CA SER A 106 -7.56 -5.94 -18.11
C SER A 106 -7.49 -4.47 -18.51
N ASP A 107 -6.30 -4.01 -18.87
CA ASP A 107 -6.03 -2.71 -19.46
C ASP A 107 -6.69 -2.51 -20.85
N LEU A 108 -7.10 -3.60 -21.49
CA LEU A 108 -7.75 -3.55 -22.82
C LEU A 108 -9.23 -3.13 -22.76
N ASN A 109 -9.87 -3.28 -21.61
CA ASN A 109 -11.31 -3.08 -21.46
C ASN A 109 -11.69 -1.97 -20.47
N THR A 110 -10.71 -1.37 -19.83
CA THR A 110 -10.89 -0.34 -18.81
C THR A 110 -9.87 0.77 -18.97
N GLU A 111 -10.13 1.91 -18.37
CA GLU A 111 -9.20 3.05 -18.36
C GLU A 111 -8.68 3.32 -16.95
N TYR A 112 -8.34 2.28 -16.19
CA TYR A 112 -7.80 2.45 -14.84
C TYR A 112 -6.27 2.63 -14.86
N CYS A 113 -5.81 3.17 -13.73
CA CYS A 113 -4.43 3.22 -13.33
C CYS A 113 -4.40 2.69 -11.89
N ILE A 114 -4.21 1.37 -11.72
CA ILE A 114 -4.47 0.73 -10.42
C ILE A 114 -3.21 0.72 -9.56
N ASP A 115 -3.30 1.38 -8.39
CA ASP A 115 -2.18 1.51 -7.46
C ASP A 115 -2.18 0.39 -6.40
N ASP A 116 -3.21 0.29 -5.59
CA ASP A 116 -3.26 -0.67 -4.49
C ASP A 116 -4.61 -1.38 -4.41
N MET A 117 -4.67 -2.48 -3.67
CA MET A 117 -5.88 -3.25 -3.42
C MET A 117 -5.87 -3.88 -2.02
N VAL A 118 -7.05 -4.25 -1.53
CA VAL A 118 -7.22 -5.00 -0.29
C VAL A 118 -8.33 -6.03 -0.45
N PHE A 119 -8.06 -7.29 -0.10
CA PHE A 119 -9.07 -8.35 -0.09
C PHE A 119 -10.01 -8.23 1.10
N ASP A 120 -11.29 -8.57 0.90
CA ASP A 120 -12.22 -8.90 1.97
C ASP A 120 -12.15 -10.39 2.34
N SER A 121 -12.86 -10.81 3.39
CA SER A 121 -12.88 -12.21 3.86
C SER A 121 -13.57 -13.19 2.88
N LYS A 122 -14.34 -12.68 1.92
CA LYS A 122 -15.06 -13.46 0.91
C LYS A 122 -14.19 -13.74 -0.32
N GLY A 123 -13.05 -13.05 -0.46
CA GLY A 123 -12.16 -13.13 -1.62
C GLY A 123 -12.46 -12.13 -2.74
N GLY A 124 -13.43 -11.23 -2.52
CA GLY A 124 -13.54 -10.00 -3.30
C GLY A 124 -12.47 -9.00 -2.86
N PHE A 125 -12.36 -7.89 -3.54
CA PHE A 125 -11.37 -6.89 -3.17
C PHE A 125 -11.79 -5.48 -3.56
N TYR A 126 -11.25 -4.51 -2.84
CA TYR A 126 -11.30 -3.09 -3.19
C TYR A 126 -9.99 -2.69 -3.83
N PHE A 127 -10.03 -1.79 -4.83
CA PHE A 127 -8.83 -1.23 -5.43
C PHE A 127 -8.93 0.28 -5.60
N THR A 128 -7.78 0.94 -5.65
CA THR A 128 -7.65 2.37 -5.91
C THR A 128 -7.24 2.66 -7.35
N ASP A 129 -7.90 3.64 -7.93
CA ASP A 129 -7.58 4.18 -9.25
C ASP A 129 -6.81 5.50 -9.09
N PHE A 130 -5.56 5.47 -9.46
CA PHE A 130 -4.54 6.52 -9.27
C PHE A 130 -4.67 7.72 -10.22
N ARG A 131 -5.70 7.75 -11.06
CA ARG A 131 -5.83 8.79 -12.09
C ARG A 131 -6.12 10.18 -11.55
N GLY A 132 -5.68 11.18 -12.31
CA GLY A 132 -6.00 12.58 -12.09
C GLY A 132 -4.91 13.37 -11.34
N TYR A 133 -5.27 14.56 -10.97
CA TYR A 133 -4.46 15.49 -10.18
C TYR A 133 -5.39 16.48 -9.44
N SER A 134 -4.87 17.28 -8.53
CA SER A 134 -5.65 18.08 -7.58
C SER A 134 -6.75 18.94 -8.19
N THR A 135 -6.57 19.40 -9.43
CA THR A 135 -7.54 20.23 -10.15
C THR A 135 -8.46 19.44 -11.09
N GLN A 136 -8.18 18.16 -11.29
CA GLN A 136 -8.99 17.27 -12.12
C GLN A 136 -8.95 15.85 -11.53
N PRO A 137 -9.75 15.58 -10.49
CA PRO A 137 -9.80 14.26 -9.85
C PRO A 137 -10.54 13.28 -10.77
N LEU A 138 -9.84 12.23 -11.22
CA LEU A 138 -10.37 11.21 -12.12
C LEU A 138 -10.40 9.81 -11.49
N GLY A 139 -9.70 9.63 -10.37
CA GLY A 139 -9.60 8.36 -9.67
C GLY A 139 -10.77 8.06 -8.74
N GLY A 140 -10.62 7.01 -7.99
CA GLY A 140 -11.64 6.55 -7.05
C GLY A 140 -11.32 5.20 -6.42
N VAL A 141 -12.34 4.63 -5.78
CA VAL A 141 -12.30 3.30 -5.17
C VAL A 141 -13.40 2.45 -5.76
N TYR A 142 -13.06 1.22 -6.08
CA TYR A 142 -13.95 0.24 -6.71
C TYR A 142 -13.88 -1.08 -5.96
N TYR A 143 -14.96 -1.84 -5.98
CA TYR A 143 -15.06 -3.20 -5.46
C TYR A 143 -15.20 -4.21 -6.58
N VAL A 144 -14.51 -5.33 -6.45
CA VAL A 144 -14.59 -6.47 -7.38
C VAL A 144 -15.09 -7.69 -6.62
N ASP A 145 -16.14 -8.30 -7.15
CA ASP A 145 -16.74 -9.51 -6.58
C ASP A 145 -15.76 -10.70 -6.54
N PRO A 146 -15.96 -11.68 -5.65
CA PRO A 146 -15.05 -12.83 -5.52
C PRO A 146 -14.89 -13.70 -6.78
N ASP A 147 -15.80 -13.60 -7.74
CA ASP A 147 -15.68 -14.28 -9.03
C ASP A 147 -14.95 -13.45 -10.11
N PHE A 148 -14.50 -12.24 -9.72
CA PHE A 148 -13.74 -11.28 -10.55
C PHE A 148 -14.47 -10.79 -11.81
N LYS A 149 -15.80 -10.83 -11.84
CA LYS A 149 -16.61 -10.47 -13.02
C LYS A 149 -17.25 -9.10 -12.95
N THR A 150 -17.58 -8.66 -11.73
CA THR A 150 -18.31 -7.41 -11.53
C THR A 150 -17.44 -6.40 -10.82
N VAL A 151 -17.36 -5.20 -11.39
CA VAL A 151 -16.69 -4.04 -10.77
C VAL A 151 -17.76 -3.03 -10.37
N THR A 152 -17.83 -2.70 -9.09
CA THR A 152 -18.78 -1.76 -8.52
C THR A 152 -18.06 -0.52 -8.01
N PRO A 153 -18.35 0.69 -8.51
CA PRO A 153 -17.76 1.91 -7.97
C PRO A 153 -18.29 2.17 -6.55
N ILE A 154 -17.36 2.47 -5.62
CA ILE A 154 -17.67 2.84 -4.23
C ILE A 154 -17.68 4.35 -4.09
N ILE A 155 -16.58 5.00 -4.43
CA ILE A 155 -16.46 6.47 -4.41
C ILE A 155 -15.57 6.91 -5.57
N GLN A 156 -15.93 8.00 -6.21
CA GLN A 156 -15.23 8.55 -7.36
C GLN A 156 -14.80 10.00 -7.08
N ASN A 157 -14.09 10.60 -8.04
CA ASN A 157 -13.57 11.97 -7.93
C ASN A 157 -12.53 12.14 -6.81
N ILE A 158 -11.69 11.13 -6.62
CA ILE A 158 -10.50 11.16 -5.79
C ILE A 158 -9.28 11.37 -6.69
N SER A 159 -8.42 12.31 -6.33
CA SER A 159 -7.24 12.62 -7.13
C SER A 159 -6.04 11.82 -6.64
N VAL A 160 -5.56 10.92 -7.49
CA VAL A 160 -4.46 10.02 -7.14
C VAL A 160 -4.80 9.24 -5.86
N ALA A 161 -5.90 8.46 -5.93
CA ALA A 161 -6.23 7.47 -4.90
C ALA A 161 -5.12 6.43 -4.86
N ASN A 162 -4.45 6.29 -3.70
CA ASN A 162 -3.24 5.51 -3.55
C ASN A 162 -3.46 4.35 -2.57
N GLY A 163 -2.97 4.44 -1.34
CA GLY A 163 -3.12 3.37 -0.36
C GLY A 163 -4.57 3.09 0.04
N ILE A 164 -4.86 1.82 0.30
CA ILE A 164 -6.17 1.37 0.77
C ILE A 164 -6.01 0.32 1.87
N ALA A 165 -6.81 0.44 2.92
CA ALA A 165 -6.89 -0.54 3.99
C ALA A 165 -8.34 -0.77 4.40
N LEU A 166 -8.67 -2.00 4.79
CA LEU A 166 -10.00 -2.42 5.25
C LEU A 166 -9.91 -2.72 6.75
N SER A 167 -10.84 -2.19 7.55
CA SER A 167 -10.90 -2.46 8.99
C SER A 167 -11.12 -3.95 9.28
N THR A 168 -10.74 -4.40 10.48
CA THR A 168 -10.84 -5.81 10.88
C THR A 168 -12.27 -6.36 10.85
N ASP A 169 -13.26 -5.50 11.01
CA ASP A 169 -14.69 -5.83 10.92
C ASP A 169 -15.28 -5.63 9.49
N GLU A 170 -14.43 -5.27 8.53
CA GLU A 170 -14.78 -5.01 7.13
C GLU A 170 -15.83 -3.91 6.89
N LYS A 171 -15.98 -2.99 7.85
CA LYS A 171 -16.98 -1.91 7.77
C LYS A 171 -16.41 -0.54 7.43
N VAL A 172 -15.11 -0.41 7.39
CA VAL A 172 -14.43 0.86 7.11
C VAL A 172 -13.32 0.66 6.11
N LEU A 173 -13.37 1.43 5.03
CA LEU A 173 -12.23 1.63 4.13
C LEU A 173 -11.48 2.91 4.51
N TRP A 174 -10.17 2.80 4.57
CA TRP A 174 -9.25 3.91 4.62
C TRP A 174 -8.60 4.11 3.26
N VAL A 175 -8.58 5.32 2.76
CA VAL A 175 -8.01 5.64 1.44
C VAL A 175 -7.17 6.89 1.55
N THR A 176 -5.96 6.83 1.02
CA THR A 176 -5.10 8.01 0.89
C THR A 176 -5.30 8.67 -0.46
N GLU A 177 -5.38 9.98 -0.46
CA GLU A 177 -5.44 10.82 -1.66
C GLU A 177 -4.16 11.67 -1.72
N THR A 178 -3.24 11.30 -2.61
CA THR A 178 -1.87 11.82 -2.58
C THR A 178 -1.80 13.30 -2.94
N THR A 179 -2.38 13.71 -4.08
CA THR A 179 -2.17 15.08 -4.61
C THR A 179 -2.94 16.16 -3.88
N THR A 180 -3.90 15.81 -3.04
CA THR A 180 -4.66 16.76 -2.22
C THR A 180 -4.37 16.62 -0.72
N ASN A 181 -3.42 15.75 -0.36
CA ASN A 181 -3.00 15.53 1.03
C ASN A 181 -4.14 15.14 1.97
N ARG A 182 -4.99 14.16 1.57
CA ARG A 182 -6.18 13.79 2.35
C ARG A 182 -6.16 12.34 2.79
N LEU A 183 -6.74 12.10 3.97
CA LEU A 183 -7.12 10.76 4.43
C LEU A 183 -8.63 10.66 4.44
N HIS A 184 -9.16 9.75 3.61
CA HIS A 184 -10.57 9.40 3.57
C HIS A 184 -10.88 8.23 4.49
N ARG A 185 -12.01 8.32 5.19
CA ARG A 185 -12.62 7.23 5.94
C ARG A 185 -14.02 6.99 5.36
N ILE A 186 -14.25 5.78 4.86
CA ILE A 186 -15.49 5.40 4.20
C ILE A 186 -16.13 4.27 5.00
N ALA A 187 -17.22 4.58 5.70
CA ALA A 187 -18.01 3.56 6.39
C ALA A 187 -18.95 2.89 5.40
N LEU A 188 -18.97 1.56 5.42
CA LEU A 188 -19.75 0.73 4.52
C LEU A 188 -20.93 0.10 5.27
N GLU A 189 -22.02 -0.13 4.52
CA GLU A 189 -23.12 -0.99 4.95
C GLU A 189 -22.70 -2.47 4.94
N ASN A 190 -23.56 -3.35 5.42
CA ASN A 190 -23.26 -4.79 5.52
C ASN A 190 -23.05 -5.50 4.16
N ASP A 191 -23.47 -4.87 3.06
CA ASP A 191 -23.23 -5.39 1.71
C ASP A 191 -21.79 -5.20 1.23
N GLY A 192 -21.02 -4.34 1.91
CA GLY A 192 -19.64 -4.04 1.56
C GLY A 192 -19.45 -3.09 0.36
N VAL A 193 -20.55 -2.63 -0.27
CA VAL A 193 -20.49 -1.77 -1.47
C VAL A 193 -21.25 -0.47 -1.33
N THR A 194 -22.20 -0.40 -0.42
CA THR A 194 -22.98 0.81 -0.14
C THR A 194 -22.31 1.63 0.96
N ILE A 195 -22.10 2.92 0.70
CA ILE A 195 -21.62 3.85 1.73
C ILE A 195 -22.75 4.09 2.73
N ALA A 196 -22.46 3.89 4.02
CA ALA A 196 -23.41 4.16 5.09
C ALA A 196 -23.82 5.66 5.13
N PRO A 197 -25.03 6.00 5.64
CA PRO A 197 -25.43 7.39 5.80
C PRO A 197 -24.38 8.21 6.54
N PHE A 198 -23.96 9.35 5.94
CA PHE A 198 -22.85 10.19 6.42
C PHE A 198 -21.50 9.46 6.54
N GLY A 199 -21.33 8.32 5.87
CA GLY A 199 -20.20 7.43 6.04
C GLY A 199 -18.91 7.85 5.32
N ALA A 200 -18.97 8.69 4.30
CA ALA A 200 -17.79 9.17 3.58
C ALA A 200 -17.30 10.49 4.16
N THR A 201 -16.13 10.49 4.78
CA THR A 201 -15.55 11.68 5.42
C THR A 201 -14.06 11.82 5.10
N ILE A 202 -13.60 13.07 5.01
CA ILE A 202 -12.16 13.38 5.02
C ILE A 202 -11.79 13.65 6.48
N LEU A 203 -11.01 12.75 7.07
CA LEU A 203 -10.68 12.82 8.48
C LEU A 203 -9.43 13.62 8.78
N TYR A 204 -8.48 13.64 7.85
CA TYR A 204 -7.19 14.28 8.08
C TYR A 204 -6.68 14.94 6.80
N TYR A 205 -6.03 16.09 6.98
CA TYR A 205 -5.29 16.78 5.94
C TYR A 205 -3.81 16.73 6.31
N PHE A 206 -3.05 16.00 5.50
CA PHE A 206 -1.61 15.90 5.72
C PHE A 206 -0.91 17.21 5.38
N THR A 207 0.22 17.43 6.01
CA THR A 207 1.08 18.59 5.74
C THR A 207 2.31 18.18 4.96
N GLY A 208 2.87 19.10 4.20
CA GLY A 208 4.09 18.90 3.45
C GLY A 208 3.87 18.61 1.98
N HIS A 209 4.97 18.32 1.31
CA HIS A 209 5.02 18.05 -0.12
C HIS A 209 4.97 16.54 -0.39
N GLU A 210 4.49 16.15 -1.54
CA GLU A 210 4.36 14.79 -2.10
C GLU A 210 3.28 13.89 -1.48
N GLY A 211 2.83 14.11 -0.26
CA GLY A 211 1.59 13.54 0.26
C GLY A 211 1.63 12.08 0.75
N PRO A 212 0.47 11.55 1.18
CA PRO A 212 0.36 10.17 1.65
C PRO A 212 0.43 9.18 0.51
N ASP A 213 1.00 8.00 0.81
CA ASP A 213 1.18 6.87 -0.09
C ASP A 213 0.42 5.64 0.44
N SER A 214 0.97 4.44 0.35
CA SER A 214 0.33 3.23 0.82
C SER A 214 0.14 3.17 2.33
N CYS A 215 -0.76 2.31 2.78
CA CYS A 215 -1.10 2.17 4.20
C CYS A 215 -1.42 0.72 4.57
N CYS A 216 -1.37 0.42 5.88
CA CYS A 216 -1.82 -0.83 6.43
C CYS A 216 -2.45 -0.63 7.81
N ILE A 217 -3.12 -1.66 8.35
CA ILE A 217 -3.69 -1.66 9.69
C ILE A 217 -3.01 -2.69 10.61
N ASP A 218 -3.13 -2.47 11.92
CA ASP A 218 -2.86 -3.48 12.92
C ASP A 218 -4.16 -4.12 13.46
N SER A 219 -4.04 -5.05 14.41
CA SER A 219 -5.18 -5.78 14.99
C SER A 219 -6.12 -4.92 15.83
N ASP A 220 -5.71 -3.72 16.24
CA ASP A 220 -6.52 -2.76 16.98
C ASP A 220 -7.15 -1.70 16.05
N ASP A 221 -7.06 -1.91 14.71
CA ASP A 221 -7.49 -0.96 13.67
C ASP A 221 -6.74 0.37 13.71
N ASN A 222 -5.50 0.40 14.22
CA ASN A 222 -4.65 1.55 13.98
C ASN A 222 -4.15 1.54 12.55
N LEU A 223 -4.21 2.69 11.90
CA LEU A 223 -3.80 2.88 10.51
C LEU A 223 -2.41 3.48 10.44
N TYR A 224 -1.54 2.88 9.65
CA TYR A 224 -0.16 3.31 9.39
C TYR A 224 -0.09 3.84 7.96
N VAL A 225 0.19 5.11 7.78
CA VAL A 225 0.22 5.80 6.48
C VAL A 225 1.66 6.21 6.17
N ALA A 226 2.21 5.67 5.09
CA ALA A 226 3.50 6.12 4.57
C ALA A 226 3.37 7.52 3.98
N MET A 227 4.35 8.38 4.28
CA MET A 227 4.39 9.76 3.79
C MET A 227 5.53 9.88 2.77
N TYR A 228 5.15 9.83 1.50
CA TYR A 228 6.08 9.95 0.39
C TYR A 228 6.81 11.31 0.41
N GLY A 229 8.11 11.31 0.19
CA GLY A 229 8.92 12.52 0.23
C GLY A 229 9.25 13.04 1.63
N GLN A 230 8.77 12.37 2.71
CA GLN A 230 8.93 12.86 4.07
C GLN A 230 9.73 11.95 5.00
N GLY A 231 10.08 10.74 4.57
CA GLY A 231 10.85 9.79 5.37
C GLY A 231 10.14 9.44 6.69
N ARG A 232 8.83 9.25 6.67
CA ARG A 232 8.05 8.92 7.87
C ARG A 232 6.79 8.12 7.57
N VAL A 233 6.25 7.50 8.63
CA VAL A 233 4.92 6.90 8.68
C VAL A 233 4.14 7.59 9.78
N LEU A 234 2.92 8.05 9.49
CA LEU A 234 1.98 8.57 10.48
C LEU A 234 1.04 7.47 10.93
N VAL A 235 0.72 7.44 12.23
CA VAL A 235 -0.16 6.42 12.81
C VAL A 235 -1.41 7.05 13.39
N PHE A 236 -2.57 6.51 12.99
CA PHE A 236 -3.89 6.97 13.42
C PHE A 236 -4.60 5.83 14.16
N ASN A 237 -5.39 6.16 15.17
CA ASN A 237 -6.29 5.18 15.77
C ASN A 237 -7.53 4.94 14.88
N LYS A 238 -8.33 3.93 15.21
CA LYS A 238 -9.57 3.56 14.48
C LYS A 238 -10.61 4.68 14.30
N ARG A 239 -10.45 5.79 15.03
CA ARG A 239 -11.29 7.00 14.92
C ARG A 239 -10.67 8.06 14.02
N GLY A 240 -9.43 7.82 13.51
CA GLY A 240 -8.70 8.75 12.66
C GLY A 240 -7.97 9.86 13.40
N TYR A 241 -7.77 9.74 14.72
CA TYR A 241 -6.89 10.65 15.45
C TYR A 241 -5.44 10.23 15.32
N PRO A 242 -4.50 11.13 15.01
CA PRO A 242 -3.08 10.81 14.98
C PRO A 242 -2.61 10.47 16.41
N ILE A 243 -1.92 9.35 16.56
CA ILE A 243 -1.42 8.84 17.83
C ILE A 243 0.09 8.67 17.89
N GLY A 244 0.76 8.66 16.74
CA GLY A 244 2.21 8.50 16.69
C GLY A 244 2.78 8.73 15.31
N GLN A 245 4.10 8.76 15.24
CA GLN A 245 4.86 8.79 14.00
C GLN A 245 6.13 7.95 14.11
N ILE A 246 6.53 7.42 12.97
CA ILE A 246 7.75 6.63 12.81
C ILE A 246 8.63 7.36 11.81
N LEU A 247 9.86 7.67 12.21
CA LEU A 247 10.81 8.41 11.38
C LEU A 247 11.84 7.47 10.77
N MET A 248 12.18 7.71 9.49
CA MET A 248 13.28 7.00 8.83
C MET A 248 14.61 7.62 9.23
N PRO A 249 15.65 6.81 9.50
CA PRO A 249 17.00 7.32 9.75
C PRO A 249 17.53 8.12 8.55
N GLY A 250 18.16 9.25 8.81
CA GLY A 250 18.74 10.11 7.79
C GLY A 250 17.77 11.09 7.12
N ARG A 251 16.46 11.05 7.47
CA ARG A 251 15.48 11.97 6.89
C ARG A 251 15.80 13.45 7.10
N ASP A 252 16.37 13.79 8.25
CA ASP A 252 16.71 15.18 8.57
C ASP A 252 17.92 15.69 7.74
N ASP A 253 18.70 14.77 7.17
CA ASP A 253 19.75 15.04 6.18
C ASP A 253 19.26 14.91 4.73
N GLY A 254 17.95 14.80 4.51
CA GLY A 254 17.33 14.64 3.20
C GLY A 254 17.49 13.25 2.58
N LYS A 255 17.79 12.22 3.38
CA LYS A 255 17.97 10.84 2.92
C LYS A 255 16.74 9.98 3.22
N MET A 256 16.55 8.93 2.44
CA MET A 256 15.47 7.94 2.63
C MET A 256 14.07 8.57 2.77
N LEU A 257 13.79 9.59 1.97
CA LEU A 257 12.55 10.35 2.07
C LEU A 257 11.35 9.66 1.42
N ARG A 258 11.57 8.82 0.39
CA ARG A 258 10.50 8.20 -0.39
C ARG A 258 9.97 6.93 0.29
N THR A 259 9.28 7.14 1.41
CA THR A 259 8.62 6.09 2.19
C THR A 259 7.27 5.79 1.54
N THR A 260 7.09 4.57 1.06
CA THR A 260 5.97 4.20 0.20
C THR A 260 5.01 3.21 0.84
N HIS A 261 5.49 2.14 1.50
CA HIS A 261 4.60 1.07 1.97
C HIS A 261 5.03 0.52 3.34
N PRO A 262 4.14 0.52 4.34
CA PRO A 262 4.31 -0.20 5.61
C PRO A 262 3.56 -1.53 5.58
N GLN A 263 4.14 -2.61 6.15
CA GLN A 263 3.48 -3.91 6.29
C GLN A 263 4.00 -4.68 7.49
N PHE A 264 3.10 -5.27 8.27
CA PHE A 264 3.48 -6.10 9.42
C PHE A 264 3.98 -7.48 9.03
N ILE A 265 4.99 -7.98 9.76
CA ILE A 265 5.30 -9.41 9.74
C ILE A 265 4.15 -10.15 10.42
N PRO A 266 3.55 -11.16 9.78
CA PRO A 266 2.36 -11.85 10.27
C PRO A 266 2.50 -12.34 11.72
N GLY A 267 1.48 -12.11 12.53
CA GLY A 267 1.41 -12.56 13.92
C GLY A 267 2.35 -11.85 14.89
N THR A 268 3.06 -10.81 14.45
CA THR A 268 3.99 -10.03 15.27
C THR A 268 3.59 -8.56 15.33
N ASN A 269 4.21 -7.79 16.21
CA ASN A 269 4.12 -6.33 16.21
C ASN A 269 5.24 -5.65 15.39
N GLN A 270 6.03 -6.43 14.67
CA GLN A 270 7.12 -5.91 13.86
C GLN A 270 6.59 -5.39 12.51
N LEU A 271 6.73 -4.10 12.29
CA LEU A 271 6.39 -3.41 11.06
C LEU A 271 7.62 -3.31 10.17
N ILE A 272 7.47 -3.62 8.88
CA ILE A 272 8.46 -3.40 7.84
C ILE A 272 8.01 -2.22 6.99
N ILE A 273 8.95 -1.34 6.66
CA ILE A 273 8.70 -0.13 5.89
C ILE A 273 9.72 -0.06 4.76
N CYS A 274 9.26 0.09 3.52
CA CYS A 274 10.17 0.33 2.41
C CYS A 274 10.36 1.82 2.13
N THR A 275 11.58 2.15 1.77
CA THR A 275 11.97 3.50 1.35
C THR A 275 13.19 3.45 0.44
N ASN A 276 13.50 4.56 -0.20
CA ASN A 276 14.65 4.66 -1.07
C ASN A 276 15.30 6.05 -1.00
N ASP A 277 16.50 6.11 -1.52
CA ASP A 277 17.32 7.33 -1.61
C ASP A 277 17.58 7.74 -3.06
N ILE A 278 16.52 7.66 -3.88
CA ILE A 278 16.57 7.91 -5.32
C ILE A 278 17.18 9.30 -5.65
N GLU A 279 16.92 10.29 -4.79
CA GLU A 279 17.36 11.66 -5.01
C GLU A 279 18.87 11.88 -4.75
N ASN A 280 19.44 11.11 -3.86
CA ASN A 280 20.87 11.20 -3.52
C ASN A 280 21.75 10.22 -4.32
N HIS A 281 21.18 9.44 -5.20
CA HIS A 281 21.75 8.62 -6.27
C HIS A 281 22.83 7.59 -5.93
N SER A 282 23.46 7.58 -4.78
CA SER A 282 24.71 6.82 -4.66
C SER A 282 25.00 6.11 -3.34
N GLU A 283 24.40 6.49 -2.23
CA GLU A 283 24.87 5.95 -0.94
C GLU A 283 23.82 5.16 -0.17
N GLY A 284 22.54 5.46 -0.34
CA GLY A 284 21.47 4.86 0.45
C GLY A 284 20.85 3.63 -0.19
N GLY A 285 20.69 3.62 -1.50
CA GLY A 285 20.04 2.54 -2.23
C GLY A 285 18.53 2.43 -1.93
N ALA A 286 18.02 1.22 -2.00
CA ALA A 286 16.64 0.87 -1.67
C ALA A 286 16.64 -0.08 -0.47
N MET A 287 15.93 0.31 0.60
CA MET A 287 16.03 -0.27 1.92
C MET A 287 14.68 -0.65 2.51
N LEU A 288 14.69 -1.72 3.28
CA LEU A 288 13.64 -2.05 4.24
C LEU A 288 14.11 -1.68 5.65
N TYR A 289 13.23 -1.00 6.36
CA TYR A 289 13.40 -0.64 7.77
C TYR A 289 12.41 -1.40 8.63
N THR A 290 12.68 -1.49 9.93
CA THR A 290 11.81 -2.16 10.89
C THR A 290 11.62 -1.33 12.14
N VAL A 291 10.45 -1.52 12.76
CA VAL A 291 10.09 -0.90 14.04
C VAL A 291 8.94 -1.72 14.67
N ASN A 292 8.77 -1.64 15.96
CA ASN A 292 7.56 -2.17 16.59
C ASN A 292 6.38 -1.22 16.38
N GLY A 293 5.29 -1.74 15.85
CA GLY A 293 4.01 -1.05 15.79
C GLY A 293 3.33 -0.95 17.17
N PHE A 294 2.19 -0.25 17.21
CA PHE A 294 1.42 -0.01 18.45
C PHE A 294 0.62 -1.25 18.88
N ALA A 295 0.32 -2.16 17.95
CA ALA A 295 -0.31 -3.45 18.20
C ALA A 295 0.26 -4.48 17.21
N LYS A 296 -0.23 -5.73 17.29
CA LYS A 296 0.14 -6.78 16.33
C LYS A 296 -0.44 -6.48 14.96
N GLY A 297 0.27 -6.91 13.91
CA GLY A 297 -0.25 -6.88 12.56
C GLY A 297 -1.53 -7.71 12.43
N TYR A 298 -2.48 -7.18 11.66
CA TYR A 298 -3.71 -7.91 11.33
C TYR A 298 -3.41 -9.06 10.37
N GLU A 299 -3.96 -10.23 10.65
CA GLU A 299 -3.90 -11.38 9.76
C GLU A 299 -4.93 -11.23 8.65
N SER A 300 -4.49 -10.69 7.51
CA SER A 300 -5.32 -10.43 6.34
C SER A 300 -5.75 -11.72 5.62
N TYR A 301 -6.50 -11.57 4.54
CA TYR A 301 -7.19 -12.62 3.79
C TYR A 301 -6.38 -13.90 3.53
N GLN A 302 -5.11 -13.79 3.15
CA GLN A 302 -4.27 -14.95 2.85
C GLN A 302 -4.00 -15.85 4.05
N PHE A 303 -4.22 -15.39 5.29
CA PHE A 303 -4.02 -16.15 6.52
C PHE A 303 -5.31 -16.73 7.12
N GLN A 304 -6.46 -16.38 6.59
CA GLN A 304 -7.78 -16.79 7.10
C GLN A 304 -8.22 -18.18 6.60
#